data_1a74ff1766ec56c4b1d4ad0e5e21bbc7
#
_entry.id   1a74ff1766ec56c4b1d4ad0e5e21bbc7
#
_cell.length_a   1.000
_cell.length_b   1.000
_cell.length_c   1.000
_cell.angle_alpha   90.00
_cell.angle_beta   90.00
_cell.angle_gamma   90.00
#
_symmetry.space_group_name_H-M   'P 1'
#
loop_
_entity.id
_entity.type
_entity.pdbx_description
1 polymer ?
#
loop_
_entity_poly.entity_id
_entity_poly.type
_entity_poly.pdbx_seq_one_letter_code
_entity_poly.pdbx_strand_id
1 'polypeptide(L)'
;LGTPFTVVNDGGVLELIACFATGTRILTPDGERLVEELEVGDTVVTVRDDGPASSKVVWTGRRAMDILRHNNPAIVRPVRILAGAFGDNTPERDLRLSPHHAVYVDGQLFEAIALVNGVTIIQEHETRHVTYHHIELEQHDILLAEGLPTESYLDTGNRDMFETSTGAMQLHPDFRTAENAPTCAPLHRTGPAVDQAHAKLAAIATAMTAGRVKWG
;
A
#
# COMPACT_ATOMS: atom_id res chain seq x y z
N LEU A 1 11.60 -2.85 22.02
CA LEU A 1 10.29 -2.72 22.66
C LEU A 1 9.43 -1.87 21.72
N GLY A 2 8.68 -2.55 20.80
CA GLY A 2 7.78 -1.91 19.87
C GLY A 2 6.64 -1.23 20.63
N THR A 3 6.36 0.02 20.29
CA THR A 3 5.20 0.74 20.79
C THR A 3 3.94 0.08 20.26
N PRO A 4 2.96 -0.26 21.12
CA PRO A 4 1.72 -0.86 20.68
C PRO A 4 0.95 0.11 19.77
N PHE A 5 0.29 -0.44 18.76
CA PHE A 5 -0.67 0.26 17.92
C PHE A 5 -1.69 0.98 18.78
N THR A 6 -1.72 2.29 18.74
CA THR A 6 -2.85 3.04 19.25
C THR A 6 -3.81 3.25 18.10
N VAL A 7 -4.84 2.43 18.05
CA VAL A 7 -6.00 2.68 17.20
C VAL A 7 -6.67 3.94 17.74
N VAL A 8 -6.51 5.06 17.06
CA VAL A 8 -7.25 6.28 17.40
C VAL A 8 -8.63 6.14 16.79
N ASN A 9 -9.61 5.83 17.65
CA ASN A 9 -11.02 5.86 17.29
C ASN A 9 -11.50 7.32 17.31
N ASP A 10 -11.38 7.99 16.17
CA ASP A 10 -11.93 9.34 15.98
C ASP A 10 -13.29 9.23 15.31
N GLY A 11 -14.32 9.03 16.11
CA GLY A 11 -15.71 9.03 15.64
C GLY A 11 -16.17 7.81 14.85
N GLY A 12 -15.58 6.62 15.04
CA GLY A 12 -16.07 5.36 14.49
C GLY A 12 -15.52 4.98 13.11
N VAL A 13 -14.43 5.57 12.65
CA VAL A 13 -13.74 5.18 11.40
C VAL A 13 -12.32 4.74 11.70
N LEU A 14 -12.13 3.44 11.81
CA LEU A 14 -10.83 2.78 11.81
C LEU A 14 -10.31 2.74 10.37
N GLU A 15 -9.47 3.72 9.98
CA GLU A 15 -8.88 3.78 8.65
C GLU A 15 -7.37 3.59 8.69
N LEU A 16 -6.94 2.38 9.02
CA LEU A 16 -5.61 1.90 8.69
C LEU A 16 -5.76 0.84 7.61
N ILE A 17 -5.72 1.26 6.35
CA ILE A 17 -6.08 0.39 5.25
C ILE A 17 -4.94 0.40 4.23
N ALA A 18 -4.23 -0.73 4.10
CA ALA A 18 -3.31 -1.01 3.02
C ALA A 18 -4.10 -1.24 1.73
N CYS A 19 -4.19 -0.22 0.86
CA CYS A 19 -4.98 -0.30 -0.37
C CYS A 19 -4.20 0.15 -1.60
N PHE A 20 -4.45 -0.53 -2.72
CA PHE A 20 -4.05 -0.13 -4.06
C PHE A 20 -5.16 0.68 -4.72
N ALA A 21 -4.85 1.74 -5.46
CA ALA A 21 -5.82 2.39 -6.31
C ALA A 21 -6.12 1.53 -7.56
N THR A 22 -7.34 1.63 -8.09
CA THR A 22 -7.72 1.02 -9.37
C THR A 22 -6.66 1.30 -10.46
N GLY A 23 -6.35 0.30 -11.26
CA GLY A 23 -5.37 0.36 -12.35
C GLY A 23 -3.96 -0.06 -11.93
N THR A 24 -3.71 -0.30 -10.64
CA THR A 24 -2.43 -0.84 -10.17
C THR A 24 -2.19 -2.25 -10.70
N ARG A 25 -1.00 -2.52 -11.22
CA ARG A 25 -0.61 -3.84 -11.72
C ARG A 25 0.14 -4.61 -10.66
N ILE A 26 -0.32 -5.82 -10.41
CA ILE A 26 0.29 -6.78 -9.46
C ILE A 26 0.95 -7.89 -10.25
N LEU A 27 2.17 -8.24 -9.87
CA LEU A 27 2.91 -9.32 -10.54
C LEU A 27 2.33 -10.68 -10.15
N THR A 28 2.00 -11.47 -11.17
CA THR A 28 1.60 -12.89 -11.05
C THR A 28 2.60 -13.77 -11.77
N PRO A 29 2.57 -15.10 -11.59
CA PRO A 29 3.43 -16.01 -12.34
C PRO A 29 3.25 -15.93 -13.88
N ASP A 30 2.08 -15.49 -14.34
CA ASP A 30 1.73 -15.36 -15.75
C ASP A 30 1.95 -13.92 -16.30
N GLY A 31 2.55 -13.04 -15.51
CA GLY A 31 2.76 -11.63 -15.83
C GLY A 31 1.92 -10.68 -14.96
N GLU A 32 1.92 -9.40 -15.29
CA GLU A 32 1.18 -8.40 -14.54
C GLU A 32 -0.34 -8.49 -14.80
N ARG A 33 -1.13 -8.37 -13.73
CA ARG A 33 -2.60 -8.22 -13.79
C ARG A 33 -3.05 -6.99 -13.03
N LEU A 34 -4.15 -6.37 -13.47
CA LEU A 34 -4.76 -5.26 -12.74
C LEU A 34 -5.31 -5.74 -11.40
N VAL A 35 -5.14 -4.93 -10.36
CA VAL A 35 -5.57 -5.27 -9.00
C VAL A 35 -7.07 -5.54 -8.91
N GLU A 36 -7.87 -4.83 -9.71
CA GLU A 36 -9.33 -5.00 -9.81
C GLU A 36 -9.76 -6.29 -10.52
N GLU A 37 -8.85 -6.96 -11.21
CA GLU A 37 -9.09 -8.22 -11.93
C GLU A 37 -8.65 -9.44 -11.13
N LEU A 38 -8.01 -9.24 -9.98
CA LEU A 38 -7.58 -10.36 -9.12
C LEU A 38 -8.76 -10.91 -8.32
N GLU A 39 -8.86 -12.22 -8.29
CA GLU A 39 -9.91 -12.97 -7.61
C GLU A 39 -9.31 -13.91 -6.55
N VAL A 40 -10.16 -14.34 -5.61
CA VAL A 40 -9.80 -15.36 -4.62
C VAL A 40 -9.41 -16.66 -5.34
N GLY A 41 -8.24 -17.19 -4.97
CA GLY A 41 -7.63 -18.36 -5.59
C GLY A 41 -6.54 -18.04 -6.61
N ASP A 42 -6.47 -16.82 -7.13
CA ASP A 42 -5.36 -16.38 -7.98
C ASP A 42 -4.04 -16.47 -7.21
N THR A 43 -2.94 -16.59 -7.96
CA THR A 43 -1.59 -16.63 -7.39
C THR A 43 -0.86 -15.34 -7.74
N VAL A 44 -0.21 -14.72 -6.76
CA VAL A 44 0.66 -13.56 -6.95
C VAL A 44 2.10 -13.90 -6.57
N VAL A 45 3.05 -13.19 -7.18
CA VAL A 45 4.46 -13.29 -6.82
C VAL A 45 4.72 -12.49 -5.55
N THR A 46 5.42 -13.12 -4.59
CA THR A 46 5.85 -12.48 -3.35
C THR A 46 7.37 -12.43 -3.25
N VAL A 47 7.87 -11.49 -2.45
CA VAL A 47 9.30 -11.28 -2.21
C VAL A 47 9.63 -11.72 -0.80
N ARG A 48 10.58 -12.65 -0.66
CA ARG A 48 11.08 -13.14 0.62
C ARG A 48 12.60 -13.07 0.67
N ASP A 49 13.18 -13.21 1.85
CA ASP A 49 14.63 -13.15 2.06
C ASP A 49 15.40 -14.20 1.26
N ASP A 50 14.79 -15.34 0.98
CA ASP A 50 15.34 -16.46 0.19
C ASP A 50 15.03 -16.35 -1.31
N GLY A 51 14.37 -15.30 -1.75
CA GLY A 51 14.06 -15.00 -3.14
C GLY A 51 12.56 -14.91 -3.45
N PRO A 52 12.21 -14.82 -4.75
CA PRO A 52 10.81 -14.76 -5.16
C PRO A 52 10.08 -16.05 -4.80
N ALA A 53 8.89 -15.88 -4.25
CA ALA A 53 7.95 -16.94 -3.90
C ALA A 53 6.59 -16.66 -4.53
N SER A 54 5.59 -17.46 -4.21
CA SER A 54 4.21 -17.24 -4.65
C SER A 54 3.26 -17.51 -3.50
N SER A 55 2.18 -16.75 -3.44
CA SER A 55 1.11 -16.93 -2.46
C SER A 55 -0.25 -16.79 -3.12
N LYS A 56 -1.26 -17.45 -2.55
CA LYS A 56 -2.63 -17.36 -3.06
C LYS A 56 -3.36 -16.19 -2.44
N VAL A 57 -4.18 -15.55 -3.25
CA VAL A 57 -5.17 -14.58 -2.82
C VAL A 57 -6.29 -15.34 -2.08
N VAL A 58 -6.50 -15.02 -0.80
CA VAL A 58 -7.55 -15.63 0.04
C VAL A 58 -8.75 -14.73 0.22
N TRP A 59 -8.58 -13.41 0.03
CA TRP A 59 -9.65 -12.44 0.07
C TRP A 59 -9.31 -11.21 -0.77
N THR A 60 -10.33 -10.63 -1.39
CA THR A 60 -10.26 -9.33 -2.06
C THR A 60 -11.40 -8.44 -1.59
N GLY A 61 -11.10 -7.16 -1.40
CA GLY A 61 -12.10 -6.16 -1.07
C GLY A 61 -11.89 -4.90 -1.88
N ARG A 62 -12.97 -4.16 -2.12
CA ARG A 62 -12.90 -2.85 -2.77
C ARG A 62 -13.74 -1.82 -2.02
N ARG A 63 -13.34 -0.57 -2.10
CA ARG A 63 -14.08 0.56 -1.55
C ARG A 63 -13.94 1.80 -2.41
N ALA A 64 -15.07 2.33 -2.89
CA ALA A 64 -15.12 3.62 -3.54
C ALA A 64 -15.20 4.73 -2.48
N MET A 65 -14.32 5.74 -2.62
CA MET A 65 -14.23 6.87 -1.69
C MET A 65 -14.56 8.18 -2.40
N ASP A 66 -15.48 8.95 -1.82
CA ASP A 66 -15.67 10.37 -2.15
C ASP A 66 -14.86 11.20 -1.15
N ILE A 67 -13.67 11.61 -1.57
CA ILE A 67 -12.70 12.29 -0.72
C ILE A 67 -13.24 13.63 -0.22
N LEU A 68 -14.04 14.33 -1.04
CA LEU A 68 -14.59 15.65 -0.66
C LEU A 68 -15.64 15.56 0.45
N ARG A 69 -16.31 14.42 0.57
CA ARG A 69 -17.32 14.17 1.62
C ARG A 69 -16.74 13.49 2.85
N HIS A 70 -15.46 13.13 2.82
CA HIS A 70 -14.81 12.48 3.94
C HIS A 70 -14.50 13.48 5.06
N ASN A 71 -14.77 13.11 6.33
CA ASN A 71 -14.56 13.99 7.49
C ASN A 71 -13.09 14.40 7.66
N ASN A 72 -12.16 13.52 7.29
CA ASN A 72 -10.72 13.78 7.25
C ASN A 72 -10.14 13.35 5.90
N PRO A 73 -10.14 14.22 4.87
CA PRO A 73 -9.65 13.85 3.55
C PRO A 73 -8.18 13.43 3.50
N ALA A 74 -7.35 13.91 4.42
CA ALA A 74 -5.92 13.61 4.42
C ALA A 74 -5.60 12.13 4.62
N ILE A 75 -6.43 11.40 5.38
CA ILE A 75 -6.19 9.98 5.66
C ILE A 75 -6.67 9.05 4.53
N VAL A 76 -7.39 9.58 3.53
CA VAL A 76 -7.91 8.81 2.40
C VAL A 76 -7.40 9.27 1.05
N ARG A 77 -6.72 10.43 0.95
CA ARG A 77 -6.14 10.90 -0.30
C ARG A 77 -4.99 10.01 -0.73
N PRO A 78 -4.96 9.56 -2.00
CA PRO A 78 -3.85 8.73 -2.47
C PRO A 78 -2.50 9.41 -2.30
N VAL A 79 -1.51 8.59 -1.99
CA VAL A 79 -0.10 8.93 -2.18
C VAL A 79 0.32 8.36 -3.53
N ARG A 80 0.80 9.21 -4.42
CA ARG A 80 1.36 8.85 -5.71
C ARG A 80 2.88 8.78 -5.61
N ILE A 81 3.41 7.63 -5.95
CA ILE A 81 4.83 7.32 -6.07
C ILE A 81 5.14 7.34 -7.57
N LEU A 82 5.93 8.29 -8.03
CA LEU A 82 6.28 8.42 -9.44
C LEU A 82 7.17 7.28 -9.91
N ALA A 83 7.05 6.91 -11.18
CA ALA A 83 7.95 5.95 -11.82
C ALA A 83 9.42 6.30 -11.55
N GLY A 84 10.22 5.31 -11.11
CA GLY A 84 11.64 5.51 -10.77
C GLY A 84 11.91 6.20 -9.43
N ALA A 85 10.90 6.49 -8.60
CA ALA A 85 11.08 7.21 -7.32
C ALA A 85 12.03 6.50 -6.34
N PHE A 86 12.19 5.18 -6.47
CA PHE A 86 13.12 4.36 -5.69
C PHE A 86 14.44 4.02 -6.44
N GLY A 87 14.64 4.59 -7.63
CA GLY A 87 15.76 4.29 -8.51
C GLY A 87 15.51 3.08 -9.41
N ASP A 88 16.44 2.81 -10.34
CA ASP A 88 16.44 1.63 -11.21
C ASP A 88 15.09 1.29 -11.85
N ASN A 89 14.36 2.32 -12.31
CA ASN A 89 13.02 2.23 -12.87
C ASN A 89 11.98 1.60 -11.91
N THR A 90 12.13 1.80 -10.61
CA THR A 90 11.22 1.29 -9.57
C THR A 90 10.48 2.46 -8.89
N PRO A 91 9.13 2.47 -8.85
CA PRO A 91 8.24 1.60 -9.63
C PRO A 91 8.41 1.82 -11.14
N GLU A 92 7.96 0.85 -11.97
CA GLU A 92 8.02 0.96 -13.43
C GLU A 92 7.07 2.01 -13.99
N ARG A 93 5.96 2.23 -13.31
CA ARG A 93 4.91 3.22 -13.58
C ARG A 93 4.51 3.91 -12.28
N ASP A 94 3.80 5.04 -12.39
CA ASP A 94 3.27 5.71 -11.20
C ASP A 94 2.37 4.78 -10.40
N LEU A 95 2.71 4.55 -9.14
CA LEU A 95 1.94 3.73 -8.20
C LEU A 95 1.13 4.63 -7.27
N ARG A 96 -0.16 4.33 -7.10
CA ARG A 96 -1.07 5.07 -6.22
C ARG A 96 -1.55 4.18 -5.09
N LEU A 97 -1.24 4.57 -3.86
CA LEU A 97 -1.55 3.84 -2.63
C LEU A 97 -2.41 4.67 -1.70
N SER A 98 -3.14 4.02 -0.79
CA SER A 98 -3.67 4.73 0.38
C SER A 98 -2.52 5.24 1.26
N PRO A 99 -2.74 6.29 2.07
CA PRO A 99 -1.66 6.90 2.88
C PRO A 99 -0.92 5.92 3.79
N HIS A 100 -1.66 4.99 4.37
CA HIS A 100 -1.14 4.04 5.36
C HIS A 100 -0.71 2.69 4.77
N HIS A 101 -0.77 2.53 3.45
CA HIS A 101 -0.21 1.36 2.78
C HIS A 101 1.31 1.41 2.86
N ALA A 102 1.94 0.32 3.29
CA ALA A 102 3.38 0.32 3.42
C ALA A 102 4.10 -0.24 2.20
N VAL A 103 5.20 0.42 1.85
CA VAL A 103 6.18 -0.05 0.87
C VAL A 103 7.34 -0.73 1.59
N TYR A 104 7.90 -1.77 0.98
CA TYR A 104 9.00 -2.53 1.55
C TYR A 104 10.33 -2.06 0.97
N VAL A 105 11.23 -1.62 1.84
CA VAL A 105 12.54 -1.09 1.47
C VAL A 105 13.59 -1.61 2.46
N ASP A 106 14.66 -2.22 1.95
CA ASP A 106 15.81 -2.65 2.74
C ASP A 106 15.41 -3.48 4.00
N GLY A 107 14.47 -4.41 3.84
CA GLY A 107 14.02 -5.30 4.94
C GLY A 107 12.98 -4.70 5.88
N GLN A 108 12.44 -3.51 5.58
CA GLN A 108 11.52 -2.78 6.46
C GLN A 108 10.32 -2.24 5.68
N LEU A 109 9.21 -2.05 6.37
CA LEU A 109 7.97 -1.46 5.85
C LEU A 109 7.87 0.01 6.26
N PHE A 110 7.51 0.87 5.31
CA PHE A 110 7.29 2.29 5.52
C PHE A 110 5.92 2.69 4.99
N GLU A 111 5.08 3.31 5.81
CA GLU A 111 3.82 3.87 5.31
C GLU A 111 4.09 4.89 4.19
N ALA A 112 3.32 4.84 3.11
CA ALA A 112 3.51 5.71 1.95
C ALA A 112 3.45 7.20 2.32
N ILE A 113 2.58 7.57 3.27
CA ILE A 113 2.47 8.94 3.77
C ILE A 113 3.74 9.40 4.49
N ALA A 114 4.43 8.48 5.18
CA ALA A 114 5.68 8.79 5.88
C ALA A 114 6.84 9.04 4.91
N LEU A 115 6.72 8.63 3.64
CA LEU A 115 7.73 8.81 2.60
C LEU A 115 7.46 10.01 1.68
N VAL A 116 6.36 10.74 1.88
CA VAL A 116 6.02 11.91 1.04
C VAL A 116 7.15 12.95 1.11
N ASN A 117 7.74 13.25 -0.04
CA ASN A 117 8.84 14.21 -0.19
C ASN A 117 8.48 15.42 -1.06
N GLY A 118 7.25 15.48 -1.58
CA GLY A 118 6.75 16.57 -2.41
C GLY A 118 7.34 16.66 -3.82
N VAL A 119 8.21 15.74 -4.22
CA VAL A 119 8.90 15.71 -5.52
C VAL A 119 8.55 14.45 -6.31
N THR A 120 8.91 13.28 -5.78
CA THR A 120 8.69 11.97 -6.42
C THR A 120 7.66 11.11 -5.67
N ILE A 121 7.36 11.46 -4.44
CA ILE A 121 6.31 10.84 -3.62
C ILE A 121 5.42 11.96 -3.11
N ILE A 122 4.15 11.99 -3.55
CA ILE A 122 3.27 13.15 -3.42
C ILE A 122 1.90 12.69 -2.95
N GLN A 123 1.33 13.34 -1.93
CA GLN A 123 -0.07 13.15 -1.61
C GLN A 123 -0.94 13.98 -2.58
N GLU A 124 -1.92 13.35 -3.24
CA GLU A 124 -2.76 13.97 -4.26
C GLU A 124 -3.87 14.84 -3.64
N HIS A 125 -3.68 16.16 -3.60
CA HIS A 125 -4.63 17.09 -2.99
C HIS A 125 -5.88 17.35 -3.84
N GLU A 126 -5.81 17.17 -5.17
CA GLU A 126 -6.90 17.48 -6.09
C GLU A 126 -7.81 16.29 -6.43
N THR A 127 -7.42 15.08 -6.03
CA THR A 127 -8.22 13.88 -6.25
C THR A 127 -9.53 13.97 -5.45
N ARG A 128 -10.65 13.77 -6.16
CA ARG A 128 -12.00 13.84 -5.59
C ARG A 128 -12.59 12.47 -5.29
N HIS A 129 -12.28 11.49 -6.13
CA HIS A 129 -12.77 10.12 -6.02
C HIS A 129 -11.62 9.16 -6.25
N VAL A 130 -11.64 8.07 -5.52
CA VAL A 130 -10.72 6.95 -5.70
C VAL A 130 -11.43 5.66 -5.36
N THR A 131 -11.17 4.60 -6.10
CA THR A 131 -11.55 3.24 -5.69
C THR A 131 -10.30 2.53 -5.25
N TYR A 132 -10.34 2.02 -4.03
CA TYR A 132 -9.28 1.26 -3.40
C TYR A 132 -9.57 -0.23 -3.43
N HIS A 133 -8.54 -1.02 -3.63
CA HIS A 133 -8.56 -2.48 -3.68
C HIS A 133 -7.60 -3.06 -2.65
N HIS A 134 -8.02 -4.17 -2.04
CA HIS A 134 -7.25 -4.93 -1.07
C HIS A 134 -7.01 -6.32 -1.60
N ILE A 135 -5.81 -6.83 -1.34
CA ILE A 135 -5.43 -8.22 -1.64
C ILE A 135 -4.89 -8.82 -0.35
N GLU A 136 -5.59 -9.82 0.16
CA GLU A 136 -5.13 -10.61 1.28
C GLU A 136 -4.56 -11.94 0.79
N LEU A 137 -3.44 -12.32 1.32
CA LEU A 137 -2.74 -13.56 1.04
C LEU A 137 -2.89 -14.54 2.20
N GLU A 138 -2.51 -15.80 1.99
CA GLU A 138 -2.52 -16.84 3.04
C GLU A 138 -1.77 -16.42 4.31
N GLN A 139 -0.75 -15.58 4.14
CA GLN A 139 -0.03 -14.90 5.21
C GLN A 139 0.22 -13.46 4.76
N HIS A 140 0.36 -12.54 5.73
CA HIS A 140 0.82 -11.18 5.42
C HIS A 140 2.22 -11.26 4.81
N ASP A 141 2.37 -10.79 3.57
CA ASP A 141 3.58 -10.97 2.76
C ASP A 141 3.83 -9.74 1.89
N ILE A 142 4.96 -9.70 1.20
CA ILE A 142 5.34 -8.62 0.29
C ILE A 142 5.05 -9.06 -1.14
N LEU A 143 4.22 -8.30 -1.84
CA LEU A 143 3.93 -8.48 -3.25
C LEU A 143 4.52 -7.35 -4.11
N LEU A 144 4.55 -7.51 -5.43
CA LEU A 144 5.10 -6.52 -6.36
C LEU A 144 3.96 -5.76 -7.04
N ALA A 145 3.85 -4.46 -6.74
CA ALA A 145 2.90 -3.53 -7.36
C ALA A 145 3.68 -2.54 -8.24
N GLU A 146 3.41 -2.51 -9.54
CA GLU A 146 4.18 -1.74 -10.54
C GLU A 146 5.70 -1.99 -10.40
N GLY A 147 6.10 -3.21 -10.04
CA GLY A 147 7.47 -3.60 -9.77
C GLY A 147 8.03 -3.14 -8.41
N LEU A 148 7.29 -2.36 -7.62
CA LEU A 148 7.70 -1.95 -6.27
C LEU A 148 7.20 -2.96 -5.23
N PRO A 149 8.08 -3.45 -4.32
CA PRO A 149 7.66 -4.29 -3.20
C PRO A 149 6.76 -3.53 -2.22
N THR A 150 5.57 -4.08 -1.94
CA THR A 150 4.56 -3.50 -1.05
C THR A 150 3.91 -4.58 -0.21
N GLU A 151 3.35 -4.22 0.94
CA GLU A 151 2.64 -5.17 1.78
C GLU A 151 1.34 -5.66 1.13
N SER A 152 0.93 -6.90 1.44
CA SER A 152 -0.43 -7.38 1.24
C SER A 152 -1.35 -6.83 2.33
N TYR A 153 -2.67 -6.96 2.15
CA TYR A 153 -3.61 -6.61 3.21
C TYR A 153 -3.43 -7.49 4.44
N LEU A 154 -3.43 -6.86 5.61
CA LEU A 154 -3.44 -7.51 6.91
C LEU A 154 -4.83 -7.32 7.54
N ASP A 155 -5.55 -8.41 7.78
CA ASP A 155 -6.87 -8.34 8.41
C ASP A 155 -6.74 -7.88 9.88
N THR A 156 -7.27 -6.70 10.14
CA THR A 156 -7.38 -6.13 11.49
C THR A 156 -8.83 -6.15 12.01
N GLY A 157 -9.71 -6.95 11.38
CA GLY A 157 -11.12 -7.04 11.73
C GLY A 157 -11.99 -5.99 11.03
N ASN A 158 -11.54 -5.43 9.92
CA ASN A 158 -12.24 -4.35 9.19
C ASN A 158 -12.75 -4.76 7.79
N ARG A 159 -12.79 -6.07 7.47
CA ARG A 159 -13.27 -6.58 6.17
C ARG A 159 -14.71 -6.17 5.84
N ASP A 160 -15.56 -6.01 6.85
CA ASP A 160 -16.98 -5.61 6.68
C ASP A 160 -17.13 -4.20 6.09
N MET A 161 -16.05 -3.41 6.08
CA MET A 161 -16.04 -2.07 5.49
C MET A 161 -15.87 -2.08 3.96
N PHE A 162 -15.70 -3.27 3.36
CA PHE A 162 -15.39 -3.44 1.94
C PHE A 162 -16.46 -4.26 1.21
N GLU A 163 -16.70 -3.88 -0.04
CA GLU A 163 -17.43 -4.72 -0.98
C GLU A 163 -16.52 -5.87 -1.43
N THR A 164 -16.98 -7.10 -1.30
CA THR A 164 -16.28 -8.29 -1.79
C THR A 164 -16.70 -8.62 -3.21
N SER A 165 -15.85 -9.34 -3.95
CA SER A 165 -16.16 -9.82 -5.31
C SER A 165 -17.37 -10.75 -5.37
N THR A 166 -17.73 -11.39 -4.26
CA THR A 166 -18.89 -12.31 -4.15
C THR A 166 -20.19 -11.62 -3.79
N GLY A 167 -20.20 -10.29 -3.59
CA GLY A 167 -21.42 -9.50 -3.36
C GLY A 167 -22.14 -9.78 -2.02
N ALA A 168 -21.67 -10.69 -1.20
CA ALA A 168 -22.24 -10.99 0.10
C ALA A 168 -21.40 -10.32 1.19
N MET A 169 -22.01 -9.35 1.88
CA MET A 169 -21.50 -8.84 3.15
C MET A 169 -21.59 -10.00 4.16
N GLN A 170 -20.53 -10.76 4.34
CA GLN A 170 -20.46 -11.77 5.38
C GLN A 170 -20.20 -11.05 6.71
N LEU A 171 -21.25 -10.91 7.51
CA LEU A 171 -21.13 -10.62 8.93
C LEU A 171 -20.39 -11.80 9.60
N HIS A 172 -19.10 -11.67 9.81
CA HIS A 172 -18.37 -12.63 10.62
C HIS A 172 -18.72 -12.41 12.10
N PRO A 173 -19.23 -13.43 12.82
CA PRO A 173 -19.70 -13.27 14.20
C PRO A 173 -18.57 -13.11 15.24
N ASP A 174 -17.32 -13.27 14.85
CA ASP A 174 -16.18 -13.15 15.76
C ASP A 174 -15.40 -11.86 15.45
N PHE A 175 -15.86 -10.74 16.03
CA PHE A 175 -15.08 -9.51 16.14
C PHE A 175 -13.87 -9.74 17.06
N ARG A 176 -12.80 -10.30 16.53
CA ARG A 176 -11.50 -10.22 17.15
C ARG A 176 -10.70 -9.18 16.36
N THR A 177 -10.69 -7.95 16.88
CA THR A 177 -9.67 -6.98 16.49
C THR A 177 -8.31 -7.62 16.78
N ALA A 178 -7.61 -8.03 15.74
CA ALA A 178 -6.24 -8.51 15.88
C ALA A 178 -5.32 -7.31 16.12
N GLU A 179 -5.41 -6.71 17.31
CA GLU A 179 -4.59 -5.56 17.74
C GLU A 179 -3.09 -5.83 17.65
N ASN A 180 -2.70 -7.08 17.41
CA ASN A 180 -1.31 -7.55 17.36
C ASN A 180 -1.06 -8.58 16.25
N ALA A 181 -1.72 -8.48 15.10
CA ALA A 181 -1.35 -9.32 13.98
C ALA A 181 0.11 -9.00 13.56
N PRO A 182 1.00 -10.00 13.53
CA PRO A 182 2.39 -9.76 13.18
C PRO A 182 2.50 -9.31 11.72
N THR A 183 3.12 -8.16 11.48
CA THR A 183 3.51 -7.74 10.14
C THR A 183 4.67 -8.60 9.63
N CYS A 184 4.76 -8.80 8.30
CA CYS A 184 5.82 -9.61 7.67
C CYS A 184 7.23 -8.98 7.81
N ALA A 185 7.30 -7.69 8.14
CA ALA A 185 8.55 -6.96 8.41
C ALA A 185 8.30 -5.81 9.40
N PRO A 186 9.35 -5.23 10.04
CA PRO A 186 9.20 -4.07 10.90
C PRO A 186 8.56 -2.88 10.20
N LEU A 187 7.48 -2.33 10.75
CA LEU A 187 6.73 -1.20 10.19
C LEU A 187 7.14 0.13 10.84
N HIS A 188 7.47 1.12 10.01
CA HIS A 188 7.89 2.45 10.42
C HIS A 188 6.91 3.54 9.91
N ARG A 189 6.52 4.43 10.82
CA ARG A 189 5.68 5.61 10.56
C ARG A 189 6.43 6.90 10.79
N THR A 190 7.39 6.87 11.70
CA THR A 190 8.21 8.02 12.12
C THR A 190 9.56 7.54 12.63
N GLY A 191 10.48 8.47 12.88
CA GLY A 191 11.76 8.21 13.55
C GLY A 191 12.92 7.94 12.60
N PRO A 192 14.09 7.55 13.14
CA PRO A 192 15.36 7.55 12.40
C PRO A 192 15.35 6.70 11.12
N ALA A 193 14.60 5.60 11.09
CA ALA A 193 14.48 4.78 9.88
C ALA A 193 13.77 5.54 8.75
N VAL A 194 12.70 6.29 9.07
CA VAL A 194 12.00 7.15 8.11
C VAL A 194 12.91 8.27 7.63
N ASP A 195 13.67 8.91 8.54
CA ASP A 195 14.62 9.97 8.18
C ASP A 195 15.69 9.47 7.21
N GLN A 196 16.20 8.25 7.41
CA GLN A 196 17.16 7.61 6.50
C GLN A 196 16.53 7.29 5.13
N ALA A 197 15.31 6.76 5.11
CA ALA A 197 14.58 6.51 3.88
C ALA A 197 14.35 7.82 3.11
N HIS A 198 13.94 8.88 3.78
CA HIS A 198 13.79 10.22 3.18
C HIS A 198 15.09 10.73 2.57
N ALA A 199 16.22 10.63 3.26
CA ALA A 199 17.51 11.07 2.75
C ALA A 199 17.89 10.31 1.46
N LYS A 200 17.68 8.99 1.43
CA LYS A 200 17.91 8.13 0.26
C LYS A 200 17.03 8.56 -0.92
N LEU A 201 15.73 8.71 -0.69
CA LEU A 201 14.75 9.10 -1.70
C LEU A 201 14.98 10.52 -2.23
N ALA A 202 15.40 11.46 -1.38
CA ALA A 202 15.74 12.82 -1.78
C ALA A 202 16.97 12.84 -2.73
N ALA A 203 17.96 12.01 -2.47
CA ALA A 203 19.12 11.87 -3.36
C ALA A 203 18.70 11.33 -4.75
N ILE A 204 17.84 10.31 -4.78
CA ILE A 204 17.30 9.76 -6.04
C ILE A 204 16.46 10.83 -6.77
N ALA A 205 15.56 11.54 -6.09
CA ALA A 205 14.76 12.60 -6.68
C ALA A 205 15.61 13.72 -7.30
N THR A 206 16.70 14.08 -6.64
CA THR A 206 17.66 15.07 -7.16
C THR A 206 18.34 14.58 -8.42
N ALA A 207 18.77 13.32 -8.47
CA ALA A 207 19.39 12.73 -9.66
C ALA A 207 18.40 12.65 -10.85
N MET A 208 17.14 12.28 -10.57
CA MET A 208 16.08 12.23 -11.59
C MET A 208 15.81 13.61 -12.21
N THR A 209 15.72 14.66 -11.39
CA THR A 209 15.49 16.03 -11.86
C THR A 209 16.67 16.58 -12.64
N ALA A 210 17.89 16.31 -12.20
CA ALA A 210 19.10 16.72 -12.92
C ALA A 210 19.24 16.02 -14.28
N GLY A 211 18.80 14.76 -14.39
CA GLY A 211 18.79 14.02 -15.66
C GLY A 211 17.79 14.59 -16.68
N ARG A 212 16.62 15.06 -16.23
CA ARG A 212 15.58 15.66 -17.10
C ARG A 212 15.99 17.02 -17.69
N VAL A 213 16.82 17.80 -16.99
CA VAL A 213 17.28 19.14 -17.46
C VAL A 213 18.30 19.05 -18.60
N LYS A 214 18.93 17.89 -18.83
CA LYS A 214 19.95 17.72 -19.88
C LYS A 214 19.38 17.51 -21.29
N TRP A 215 18.08 17.38 -21.46
CA TRP A 215 17.42 17.05 -22.75
C TRP A 215 16.34 18.06 -23.16
N GLY A 216 16.38 19.30 -22.64
CA GLY A 216 15.50 20.41 -23.00
C GLY A 216 16.21 21.43 -23.91
#